data_8b7a3be11b256ca7da93e9e1255f716d
#
_entry.id   8b7a3be11b256ca7da93e9e1255f716d
#
_cell.length_a   1.000
_cell.length_b   1.000
_cell.length_c   1.000
_cell.angle_alpha   90.00
_cell.angle_beta   90.00
_cell.angle_gamma   90.00
#
_symmetry.space_group_name_H-M   'P 1'
#
loop_
_entity.id
_entity.type
_entity.pdbx_description
1 polymer ?
#
loop_
_entity_poly.entity_id
_entity_poly.type
_entity_poly.pdbx_seq_one_letter_code
_entity_poly.pdbx_strand_id
1 'polypeptide(L)'
;MKQLLFLLRKEFRQIFRNKSILAIIFVAPMMQLIILPLAASYEIKNINLSVVDHDHSSFSRELIQKITASNYFKLQYYGEDYQKAFETIESEKSDIILEIPPKFEQNLVRENQQKVLVAINAINGTKAGLGGSYLAQILQDYNQNIQTKLSPQLVEFQKNAGLELN
;
A
#
# COMPACT_ATOMS: atom_id res chain seq x y z
N MET A 1 54.61 -8.34 10.13
CA MET A 1 53.45 -9.20 10.41
C MET A 1 53.40 -9.73 11.84
N LYS A 2 54.51 -10.17 12.47
CA LYS A 2 54.51 -10.68 13.87
C LYS A 2 54.05 -9.65 14.92
N GLN A 3 54.40 -8.36 14.75
CA GLN A 3 54.04 -7.27 15.68
C GLN A 3 52.52 -7.01 15.64
N LEU A 4 51.90 -7.02 14.48
CA LEU A 4 50.45 -6.86 14.32
C LEU A 4 49.66 -7.98 15.03
N LEU A 5 50.11 -9.19 14.88
CA LEU A 5 49.49 -10.35 15.53
C LEU A 5 49.62 -10.32 17.06
N PHE A 6 50.74 -9.81 17.55
CA PHE A 6 50.93 -9.61 18.99
C PHE A 6 50.03 -8.49 19.56
N LEU A 7 49.89 -7.39 18.84
CA LEU A 7 48.98 -6.29 19.19
C LEU A 7 47.51 -6.77 19.21
N LEU A 8 47.07 -7.43 18.16
CA LEU A 8 45.71 -8.02 18.08
C LEU A 8 45.45 -8.96 19.26
N ARG A 9 46.39 -9.87 19.56
CA ARG A 9 46.24 -10.82 20.67
C ARG A 9 46.16 -10.15 22.03
N LYS A 10 46.91 -9.06 22.21
CA LYS A 10 46.85 -8.21 23.43
C LYS A 10 45.46 -7.55 23.54
N GLU A 11 44.97 -6.89 22.49
CA GLU A 11 43.69 -6.19 22.48
C GLU A 11 42.51 -7.18 22.71
N PHE A 12 42.48 -8.32 22.02
CA PHE A 12 41.45 -9.32 22.27
C PHE A 12 41.44 -9.80 23.73
N ARG A 13 42.62 -10.07 24.31
CA ARG A 13 42.73 -10.50 25.73
C ARG A 13 42.25 -9.39 26.68
N GLN A 14 42.49 -8.12 26.34
CA GLN A 14 42.03 -7.00 27.12
C GLN A 14 40.50 -6.83 27.10
N ILE A 15 39.87 -7.02 25.92
CA ILE A 15 38.43 -7.01 25.72
C ILE A 15 37.77 -8.12 26.57
N PHE A 16 38.27 -9.34 26.47
CA PHE A 16 37.72 -10.49 27.21
C PHE A 16 37.94 -10.38 28.74
N ARG A 17 38.93 -9.62 29.18
CA ARG A 17 39.16 -9.36 30.61
C ARG A 17 38.26 -8.27 31.18
N ASN A 18 37.75 -7.38 30.33
CA ASN A 18 36.88 -6.29 30.77
C ASN A 18 35.40 -6.69 30.61
N LYS A 19 34.78 -7.07 31.72
CA LYS A 19 33.38 -7.52 31.75
C LYS A 19 32.39 -6.48 31.22
N SER A 20 32.68 -5.18 31.43
CA SER A 20 31.82 -4.09 30.93
C SER A 20 31.87 -3.98 29.42
N ILE A 21 33.04 -4.09 28.82
CA ILE A 21 33.19 -4.07 27.35
C ILE A 21 32.53 -5.31 26.74
N LEU A 22 32.71 -6.47 27.37
CA LEU A 22 32.10 -7.72 26.93
C LEU A 22 30.56 -7.63 26.98
N ALA A 23 30.02 -7.08 28.07
CA ALA A 23 28.56 -6.87 28.20
C ALA A 23 28.03 -5.96 27.09
N ILE A 24 28.69 -4.84 26.80
CA ILE A 24 28.25 -3.91 25.73
C ILE A 24 28.29 -4.59 24.36
N ILE A 25 29.36 -5.31 24.04
CA ILE A 25 29.53 -5.99 22.76
C ILE A 25 28.44 -7.05 22.49
N PHE A 26 27.97 -7.74 23.51
CA PHE A 26 26.94 -8.77 23.37
C PHE A 26 25.53 -8.27 23.66
N VAL A 27 25.33 -7.46 24.69
CA VAL A 27 24.02 -7.00 25.10
C VAL A 27 23.48 -5.96 24.10
N ALA A 28 24.30 -5.05 23.59
CA ALA A 28 23.82 -4.03 22.66
C ALA A 28 23.24 -4.64 21.36
N PRO A 29 23.90 -5.57 20.65
CA PRO A 29 23.30 -6.23 19.49
C PRO A 29 22.07 -7.04 19.82
N MET A 30 22.01 -7.73 20.96
CA MET A 30 20.83 -8.49 21.38
C MET A 30 19.64 -7.58 21.65
N MET A 31 19.84 -6.47 22.36
CA MET A 31 18.82 -5.45 22.57
C MET A 31 18.37 -4.84 21.24
N GLN A 32 19.27 -4.62 20.32
CA GLN A 32 18.98 -4.05 19.02
C GLN A 32 18.13 -4.99 18.15
N LEU A 33 18.40 -6.30 18.20
CA LEU A 33 17.60 -7.33 17.53
C LEU A 33 16.17 -7.44 18.07
N ILE A 34 15.93 -7.06 19.33
CA ILE A 34 14.60 -7.04 19.94
C ILE A 34 13.90 -5.71 19.66
N ILE A 35 14.61 -4.59 19.84
CA ILE A 35 14.03 -3.25 19.75
C ILE A 35 13.72 -2.88 18.30
N LEU A 36 14.60 -3.19 17.32
CA LEU A 36 14.39 -2.83 15.92
C LEU A 36 13.13 -3.46 15.31
N PRO A 37 12.82 -4.76 15.46
CA PRO A 37 11.58 -5.33 14.96
C PRO A 37 10.33 -4.72 15.63
N LEU A 38 10.38 -4.46 16.94
CA LEU A 38 9.29 -3.81 17.66
C LEU A 38 9.08 -2.36 17.22
N ALA A 39 10.15 -1.64 16.94
CA ALA A 39 10.09 -0.27 16.42
C ALA A 39 9.70 -0.22 14.93
N ALA A 40 10.04 -1.25 14.15
CA ALA A 40 9.73 -1.34 12.73
C ALA A 40 8.27 -1.77 12.45
N SER A 41 7.53 -2.27 13.47
CA SER A 41 6.11 -2.62 13.34
C SER A 41 5.19 -1.38 13.32
N TYR A 42 5.65 -0.28 12.73
CA TYR A 42 4.79 0.84 12.39
C TYR A 42 3.96 0.50 11.14
N GLU A 43 2.94 -0.35 11.30
CA GLU A 43 1.84 -0.33 10.34
C GLU A 43 1.20 1.05 10.41
N ILE A 44 1.42 1.86 9.37
CA ILE A 44 0.71 3.13 9.25
C ILE A 44 -0.75 2.78 8.94
N LYS A 45 -1.54 2.71 9.99
CA LYS A 45 -3.01 2.65 9.96
C LYS A 45 -3.52 4.09 9.97
N ASN A 46 -4.67 4.32 9.38
CA ASN A 46 -5.31 5.64 9.26
C ASN A 46 -4.69 6.57 8.21
N ILE A 47 -4.54 6.05 6.99
CA ILE A 47 -4.31 6.87 5.81
C ILE A 47 -5.64 7.50 5.42
N ASN A 48 -5.72 8.81 5.46
CA ASN A 48 -6.94 9.53 5.14
C ASN A 48 -7.15 9.56 3.63
N LEU A 49 -8.29 9.04 3.17
CA LEU A 49 -8.66 8.90 1.77
C LEU A 49 -9.83 9.81 1.42
N SER A 50 -9.70 10.59 0.37
CA SER A 50 -10.80 11.25 -0.33
C SER A 50 -11.13 10.49 -1.61
N VAL A 51 -12.40 10.26 -1.87
CA VAL A 51 -12.86 9.55 -3.07
C VAL A 51 -13.75 10.48 -3.88
N VAL A 52 -13.41 10.60 -5.17
CA VAL A 52 -14.25 11.27 -6.18
C VAL A 52 -14.76 10.17 -7.11
N ASP A 53 -16.06 9.92 -7.06
CA ASP A 53 -16.72 8.87 -7.84
C ASP A 53 -17.67 9.50 -8.85
N HIS A 54 -17.30 9.46 -10.14
CA HIS A 54 -18.13 9.95 -11.24
C HIS A 54 -19.00 8.86 -11.87
N ASP A 55 -18.82 7.60 -11.45
CA ASP A 55 -19.51 6.46 -12.06
C ASP A 55 -20.74 6.00 -11.25
N HIS A 56 -20.64 6.03 -9.93
CA HIS A 56 -21.70 5.58 -8.99
C HIS A 56 -22.24 4.17 -9.25
N SER A 57 -21.46 3.34 -9.93
CA SER A 57 -21.83 1.98 -10.31
C SER A 57 -21.74 0.99 -9.15
N SER A 58 -22.12 -0.25 -9.41
CA SER A 58 -21.91 -1.35 -8.45
C SER A 58 -20.41 -1.65 -8.26
N PHE A 59 -19.63 -1.55 -9.34
CA PHE A 59 -18.20 -1.79 -9.31
C PHE A 59 -17.42 -0.68 -8.60
N SER A 60 -17.78 0.60 -8.81
CA SER A 60 -17.14 1.71 -8.08
C SER A 60 -17.39 1.58 -6.56
N ARG A 61 -18.62 1.26 -6.17
CA ARG A 61 -18.97 1.04 -4.76
C ARG A 61 -18.25 -0.16 -4.14
N GLU A 62 -18.16 -1.29 -4.86
CA GLU A 62 -17.42 -2.48 -4.40
C GLU A 62 -15.93 -2.15 -4.19
N LEU A 63 -15.31 -1.40 -5.11
CA LEU A 63 -13.93 -0.95 -4.98
C LEU A 63 -13.72 -0.08 -3.74
N ILE A 64 -14.57 0.93 -3.55
CA ILE A 64 -14.50 1.83 -2.40
C ILE A 64 -14.69 1.06 -1.10
N GLN A 65 -15.64 0.14 -1.05
CA GLN A 65 -15.87 -0.71 0.11
C GLN A 65 -14.67 -1.62 0.41
N LYS A 66 -14.04 -2.20 -0.62
CA LYS A 66 -12.83 -3.02 -0.45
C LYS A 66 -11.67 -2.19 0.13
N ILE A 67 -11.48 -0.97 -0.34
CA ILE A 67 -10.45 -0.07 0.16
C ILE A 67 -10.71 0.32 1.62
N THR A 68 -11.93 0.72 1.95
CA THR A 68 -12.28 1.14 3.31
C THR A 68 -12.30 -0.01 4.31
N ALA A 69 -12.68 -1.22 3.88
CA ALA A 69 -12.66 -2.42 4.70
C ALA A 69 -11.25 -2.96 4.99
N SER A 70 -10.22 -2.49 4.29
CA SER A 70 -8.83 -2.93 4.50
C SER A 70 -8.22 -2.50 5.83
N ASN A 71 -8.86 -1.61 6.58
CA ASN A 71 -8.39 -0.97 7.81
C ASN A 71 -7.12 -0.10 7.67
N TYR A 72 -6.59 0.06 6.46
CA TYR A 72 -5.49 0.99 6.19
C TYR A 72 -6.00 2.40 5.93
N PHE A 73 -7.20 2.52 5.33
CA PHE A 73 -7.76 3.77 4.86
C PHE A 73 -8.97 4.23 5.69
N LYS A 74 -8.99 5.51 5.99
CA LYS A 74 -10.11 6.20 6.61
C LYS A 74 -10.71 7.20 5.63
N LEU A 75 -11.97 6.98 5.26
CA LEU A 75 -12.67 7.86 4.33
C LEU A 75 -12.93 9.23 4.99
N GLN A 76 -12.44 10.31 4.36
CA GLN A 76 -12.60 11.69 4.80
C GLN A 76 -13.60 12.45 3.95
N TYR A 77 -13.63 12.17 2.64
CA TYR A 77 -14.53 12.78 1.70
C TYR A 77 -15.00 11.75 0.67
N TYR A 78 -16.27 11.83 0.30
CA TYR A 78 -16.87 11.10 -0.79
C TYR A 78 -17.80 12.02 -1.57
N GLY A 79 -17.63 12.15 -2.87
CA GLY A 79 -18.44 12.99 -3.72
C GLY A 79 -17.99 12.96 -5.18
N GLU A 80 -18.53 13.87 -5.99
CA GLU A 80 -18.21 13.99 -7.42
C GLU A 80 -17.26 15.17 -7.71
N ASP A 81 -17.03 16.04 -6.73
CA ASP A 81 -16.29 17.27 -6.91
C ASP A 81 -14.82 17.08 -6.53
N TYR A 82 -13.96 17.04 -7.56
CA TYR A 82 -12.51 16.91 -7.37
C TYR A 82 -11.94 18.11 -6.60
N GLN A 83 -12.45 19.32 -6.81
CA GLN A 83 -11.93 20.50 -6.13
C GLN A 83 -12.13 20.41 -4.61
N LYS A 84 -13.29 19.92 -4.18
CA LYS A 84 -13.54 19.68 -2.74
C LYS A 84 -12.64 18.58 -2.17
N ALA A 85 -12.39 17.52 -2.93
CA ALA A 85 -11.42 16.51 -2.53
C ALA A 85 -10.00 17.10 -2.43
N PHE A 86 -9.62 17.98 -3.36
CA PHE A 86 -8.33 18.64 -3.36
C PHE A 86 -8.14 19.58 -2.17
N GLU A 87 -9.18 20.33 -1.78
CA GLU A 87 -9.20 21.14 -0.55
C GLU A 87 -8.94 20.32 0.71
N THR A 88 -9.30 19.03 0.72
CA THR A 88 -8.96 18.14 1.85
C THR A 88 -7.46 17.82 1.90
N ILE A 89 -6.78 17.75 0.75
CA ILE A 89 -5.32 17.61 0.68
C ILE A 89 -4.65 18.90 1.16
N GLU A 90 -5.07 20.07 0.67
CA GLU A 90 -4.50 21.36 1.04
C GLU A 90 -4.65 21.65 2.54
N SER A 91 -5.78 21.23 3.12
CA SER A 91 -6.05 21.37 4.56
C SER A 91 -5.47 20.21 5.41
N GLU A 92 -4.62 19.33 4.83
CA GLU A 92 -3.97 18.17 5.47
C GLU A 92 -4.96 17.17 6.11
N LYS A 93 -6.25 17.21 5.69
CA LYS A 93 -7.26 16.27 6.16
C LYS A 93 -7.19 14.94 5.43
N SER A 94 -6.72 14.94 4.17
CA SER A 94 -6.54 13.73 3.38
C SER A 94 -5.09 13.57 2.93
N ASP A 95 -4.65 12.32 2.89
CA ASP A 95 -3.33 11.91 2.44
C ASP A 95 -3.36 11.48 0.96
N ILE A 96 -4.51 10.96 0.49
CA ILE A 96 -4.68 10.43 -0.87
C ILE A 96 -6.06 10.79 -1.40
N ILE A 97 -6.13 11.11 -2.71
CA ILE A 97 -7.37 11.19 -3.47
C ILE A 97 -7.40 10.04 -4.47
N LEU A 98 -8.50 9.32 -4.50
CA LEU A 98 -8.84 8.36 -5.54
C LEU A 98 -9.97 8.93 -6.38
N GLU A 99 -9.75 9.11 -7.67
CA GLU A 99 -10.79 9.54 -8.62
C GLU A 99 -11.15 8.38 -9.54
N ILE A 100 -12.43 8.02 -9.54
CA ILE A 100 -13.02 7.00 -10.40
C ILE A 100 -13.72 7.71 -11.54
N PRO A 101 -13.29 7.46 -12.79
CA PRO A 101 -13.83 8.17 -13.94
C PRO A 101 -15.26 7.72 -14.28
N PRO A 102 -16.02 8.51 -15.05
CA PRO A 102 -17.33 8.13 -15.53
C PRO A 102 -17.25 6.90 -16.44
N LYS A 103 -18.30 6.07 -16.46
CA LYS A 103 -18.38 4.81 -17.20
C LYS A 103 -17.32 3.78 -16.79
N PHE A 104 -16.88 3.81 -15.52
CA PHE A 104 -15.88 2.90 -15.00
C PHE A 104 -16.32 1.43 -15.16
N GLU A 105 -17.53 1.08 -14.70
CA GLU A 105 -18.07 -0.28 -14.84
C GLU A 105 -18.23 -0.66 -16.31
N GLN A 106 -18.80 0.22 -17.12
CA GLN A 106 -19.06 -0.06 -18.53
C GLN A 106 -17.77 -0.39 -19.32
N ASN A 107 -16.72 0.41 -19.10
CA ASN A 107 -15.44 0.23 -19.78
C ASN A 107 -14.70 -0.99 -19.22
N LEU A 108 -14.79 -1.23 -17.91
CA LEU A 108 -14.18 -2.39 -17.28
C LEU A 108 -14.76 -3.71 -17.82
N VAL A 109 -16.08 -3.77 -18.00
CA VAL A 109 -16.77 -4.94 -18.58
C VAL A 109 -16.46 -5.10 -20.08
N ARG A 110 -16.42 -3.98 -20.82
CA ARG A 110 -16.28 -4.00 -22.29
C ARG A 110 -14.82 -4.15 -22.73
N GLU A 111 -13.89 -3.48 -22.07
CA GLU A 111 -12.48 -3.39 -22.49
C GLU A 111 -11.55 -4.18 -21.56
N ASN A 112 -12.09 -4.78 -20.50
CA ASN A 112 -11.35 -5.52 -19.48
C ASN A 112 -10.25 -4.69 -18.80
N GLN A 113 -10.31 -3.37 -18.92
CA GLN A 113 -9.37 -2.44 -18.28
C GLN A 113 -10.00 -1.05 -18.13
N GLN A 114 -9.69 -0.42 -17.01
CA GLN A 114 -10.01 0.98 -16.77
C GLN A 114 -8.94 1.60 -15.85
N LYS A 115 -8.72 2.90 -16.03
CA LYS A 115 -7.75 3.65 -15.24
C LYS A 115 -8.49 4.46 -14.17
N VAL A 116 -7.93 4.52 -12.99
CA VAL A 116 -8.30 5.44 -11.92
C VAL A 116 -7.16 6.43 -11.71
N LEU A 117 -7.47 7.65 -11.31
CA LEU A 117 -6.46 8.63 -10.91
C LEU A 117 -6.21 8.50 -9.41
N VAL A 118 -4.94 8.48 -9.03
CA VAL A 118 -4.52 8.51 -7.62
C VAL A 118 -3.60 9.71 -7.44
N ALA A 119 -4.06 10.70 -6.67
CA ALA A 119 -3.26 11.84 -6.26
C ALA A 119 -2.83 11.66 -4.80
N ILE A 120 -1.54 11.87 -4.51
CA ILE A 120 -0.95 11.58 -3.21
C ILE A 120 -0.33 12.85 -2.65
N ASN A 121 -0.64 13.16 -1.37
CA ASN A 121 0.00 14.27 -0.66
C ASN A 121 1.44 13.93 -0.30
N ALA A 122 2.40 14.59 -0.94
CA ALA A 122 3.82 14.34 -0.75
C ALA A 122 4.42 14.97 0.54
N ILE A 123 3.66 15.74 1.30
CA ILE A 123 4.15 16.40 2.53
C ILE A 123 4.62 15.35 3.53
N ASN A 124 3.87 14.26 3.70
CA ASN A 124 4.30 13.12 4.51
C ASN A 124 4.73 11.96 3.60
N GLY A 125 5.99 11.96 3.18
CA GLY A 125 6.54 10.97 2.25
C GLY A 125 6.37 9.50 2.68
N THR A 126 6.38 9.23 3.99
CA THR A 126 6.19 7.86 4.52
C THR A 126 4.73 7.40 4.37
N LYS A 127 3.77 8.24 4.75
CA LYS A 127 2.34 7.94 4.54
C LYS A 127 1.99 7.86 3.05
N ALA A 128 2.55 8.79 2.26
CA ALA A 128 2.38 8.83 0.82
C ALA A 128 2.85 7.53 0.14
N GLY A 129 4.08 7.10 0.43
CA GLY A 129 4.66 5.89 -0.15
C GLY A 129 3.94 4.61 0.25
N LEU A 130 3.67 4.43 1.54
CA LEU A 130 2.95 3.25 2.04
C LEU A 130 1.49 3.24 1.60
N GLY A 131 0.81 4.38 1.66
CA GLY A 131 -0.57 4.51 1.22
C GLY A 131 -0.74 4.23 -0.26
N GLY A 132 0.15 4.74 -1.10
CA GLY A 132 0.19 4.44 -2.52
C GLY A 132 0.41 2.95 -2.80
N SER A 133 1.32 2.31 -2.05
CA SER A 133 1.61 0.88 -2.19
C SER A 133 0.41 0.00 -1.77
N TYR A 134 -0.23 0.30 -0.63
CA TYR A 134 -1.42 -0.42 -0.19
C TYR A 134 -2.59 -0.26 -1.16
N LEU A 135 -2.81 0.97 -1.66
CA LEU A 135 -3.85 1.23 -2.64
C LEU A 135 -3.59 0.46 -3.94
N ALA A 136 -2.35 0.48 -4.43
CA ALA A 136 -1.96 -0.27 -5.64
C ALA A 136 -2.20 -1.77 -5.47
N GLN A 137 -1.87 -2.35 -4.32
CA GLN A 137 -2.13 -3.75 -4.02
C GLN A 137 -3.63 -4.07 -4.00
N ILE A 138 -4.44 -3.23 -3.35
CA ILE A 138 -5.90 -3.40 -3.32
C ILE A 138 -6.51 -3.30 -4.72
N LEU A 139 -6.04 -2.35 -5.54
CA LEU A 139 -6.47 -2.21 -6.93
C LEU A 139 -6.10 -3.43 -7.77
N GLN A 140 -4.91 -3.99 -7.58
CA GLN A 140 -4.48 -5.21 -8.25
C GLN A 140 -5.32 -6.41 -7.85
N ASP A 141 -5.58 -6.60 -6.55
CA ASP A 141 -6.46 -7.66 -6.04
C ASP A 141 -7.91 -7.49 -6.53
N TYR A 142 -8.37 -6.24 -6.61
CA TYR A 142 -9.69 -5.94 -7.15
C TYR A 142 -9.78 -6.33 -8.63
N ASN A 143 -8.78 -5.96 -9.42
CA ASN A 143 -8.71 -6.29 -10.83
C ASN A 143 -8.75 -7.81 -11.07
N GLN A 144 -7.97 -8.60 -10.30
CA GLN A 144 -7.98 -10.06 -10.40
C GLN A 144 -9.37 -10.65 -10.06
N ASN A 145 -10.01 -10.13 -9.02
CA ASN A 145 -11.35 -10.58 -8.63
C ASN A 145 -12.40 -10.26 -9.69
N ILE A 146 -12.34 -9.08 -10.31
CA ILE A 146 -13.24 -8.69 -11.40
C ILE A 146 -13.03 -9.58 -12.62
N GLN A 147 -11.80 -9.82 -13.03
CA GLN A 147 -11.50 -10.70 -14.15
C GLN A 147 -12.05 -12.12 -13.92
N THR A 148 -11.94 -12.64 -12.71
CA THR A 148 -12.51 -13.95 -12.35
C THR A 148 -14.03 -13.94 -12.39
N LYS A 149 -14.68 -12.84 -12.01
CA LYS A 149 -16.15 -12.69 -12.08
C LYS A 149 -16.65 -12.52 -13.51
N LEU A 150 -15.92 -11.78 -14.36
CA LEU A 150 -16.34 -11.47 -15.72
C LEU A 150 -16.06 -12.59 -16.70
N SER A 151 -14.99 -13.39 -16.51
CA SER A 151 -14.60 -14.45 -17.43
C SER A 151 -15.73 -15.48 -17.71
N PRO A 152 -16.50 -15.97 -16.74
CA PRO A 152 -17.63 -16.88 -17.01
C PRO A 152 -18.76 -16.19 -17.78
N GLN A 153 -19.05 -14.91 -17.47
CA GLN A 153 -20.12 -14.15 -18.14
C GLN A 153 -19.77 -13.83 -19.58
N LEU A 154 -18.49 -13.51 -19.85
CA LEU A 154 -18.01 -13.30 -21.22
C LEU A 154 -18.08 -14.57 -22.06
N VAL A 155 -17.74 -15.73 -21.50
CA VAL A 155 -17.85 -17.03 -22.16
C VAL A 155 -19.31 -17.35 -22.47
N GLU A 156 -20.22 -17.12 -21.53
CA GLU A 156 -21.64 -17.35 -21.72
C GLU A 156 -22.25 -16.40 -22.76
N PHE A 157 -21.85 -15.12 -22.73
CA PHE A 157 -22.26 -14.13 -23.72
C PHE A 157 -21.77 -14.49 -25.13
N GLN A 158 -20.52 -14.92 -25.30
CA GLN A 158 -19.96 -15.38 -26.58
C GLN A 158 -20.67 -16.62 -27.08
N LYS A 159 -20.99 -17.57 -26.21
CA LYS A 159 -21.76 -18.79 -26.56
C LYS A 159 -23.17 -18.43 -27.00
N ASN A 160 -23.84 -17.50 -26.34
CA ASN A 160 -25.22 -17.09 -26.70
C ASN A 160 -25.26 -16.18 -27.95
N ALA A 161 -24.16 -15.48 -28.24
CA ALA A 161 -24.03 -14.64 -29.43
C ALA A 161 -23.69 -15.45 -30.72
N GLY A 162 -23.53 -16.77 -30.62
CA GLY A 162 -23.20 -17.63 -31.78
C GLY A 162 -21.79 -17.42 -32.34
N LEU A 163 -20.90 -16.76 -31.59
CA LEU A 163 -19.52 -16.61 -31.95
C LEU A 163 -18.71 -17.82 -31.46
N GLU A 164 -18.99 -18.99 -32.04
CA GLU A 164 -18.08 -20.13 -31.90
C GLU A 164 -16.82 -19.82 -32.68
N LEU A 165 -15.70 -19.66 -31.96
CA LEU A 165 -14.39 -19.62 -32.57
C LEU A 165 -14.07 -20.99 -33.16
N ASN A 166 -14.14 -21.07 -34.50
CA ASN A 166 -13.56 -22.14 -35.27
C ASN A 166 -12.04 -22.04 -35.29
#